data_a7c9d5311ae7698504524a663be8a3d1
#
_entry.id   a7c9d5311ae7698504524a663be8a3d1
#
_cell.length_a   1.000
_cell.length_b   1.000
_cell.length_c   1.000
_cell.angle_alpha   90.00
_cell.angle_beta   90.00
_cell.angle_gamma   90.00
#
_symmetry.space_group_name_H-M   'P 1'
#
loop_
_entity.id
_entity.type
_entity.pdbx_description
1 polymer ?
#
loop_
_entity_poly.entity_id
_entity_poly.type
_entity_poly.pdbx_seq_one_letter_code
_entity_poly.pdbx_strand_id
1 'polypeptide(L)'
;MNMCIHGTISTGVETLRARVEYNMARGAGEFCSEWKLSDLGNNEFVWIGNITDMDNMGAFLSSDEEVKWDKDNGCIYKIYMMSEMS
;
A
#
# COMPACT_ATOMS: atom_id res chain seq x y z
N MET A 1 -8.81 10.90 1.45
CA MET A 1 -8.17 9.67 0.92
C MET A 1 -8.48 9.52 -0.54
N ASN A 2 -7.48 9.27 -1.36
CA ASN A 2 -7.68 9.20 -2.82
C ASN A 2 -7.16 7.91 -3.46
N MET A 3 -6.56 7.02 -2.69
CA MET A 3 -6.08 5.73 -3.19
C MET A 3 -6.53 4.60 -2.28
N CYS A 4 -7.00 3.50 -2.88
CA CYS A 4 -7.34 2.27 -2.17
C CYS A 4 -6.57 1.11 -2.81
N ILE A 5 -5.95 0.30 -1.98
CA ILE A 5 -5.28 -0.92 -2.41
C ILE A 5 -5.97 -2.08 -1.70
N HIS A 6 -6.49 -3.02 -2.46
CA HIS A 6 -7.19 -4.18 -1.93
C HIS A 6 -6.53 -5.45 -2.46
N GLY A 7 -6.25 -6.38 -1.57
CA GLY A 7 -5.58 -7.62 -1.98
C GLY A 7 -5.41 -8.62 -0.87
N THR A 8 -4.51 -9.56 -1.11
CA THR A 8 -4.15 -10.62 -0.17
C THR A 8 -2.63 -10.70 -0.03
N ILE A 9 -2.18 -11.20 1.11
CA ILE A 9 -0.75 -11.38 1.38
C ILE A 9 -0.52 -12.69 2.12
N SER A 10 0.27 -13.57 1.51
CA SER A 10 0.50 -14.93 2.05
C SER A 10 1.19 -14.93 3.41
N THR A 11 2.07 -13.98 3.67
CA THR A 11 2.82 -13.88 4.93
C THR A 11 2.04 -13.17 6.04
N GLY A 12 0.84 -12.68 5.75
CA GLY A 12 -0.04 -12.07 6.74
C GLY A 12 -0.06 -10.55 6.72
N VAL A 13 -1.18 -9.99 7.17
CA VAL A 13 -1.41 -8.54 7.11
C VAL A 13 -0.46 -7.76 8.02
N GLU A 14 -0.03 -8.35 9.15
CA GLU A 14 0.92 -7.66 10.03
C GLU A 14 2.31 -7.54 9.39
N THR A 15 2.69 -8.48 8.53
CA THR A 15 3.92 -8.36 7.72
C THR A 15 3.80 -7.17 6.76
N LEU A 16 2.63 -7.00 6.16
CA LEU A 16 2.37 -5.84 5.29
C LEU A 16 2.39 -4.53 6.08
N ARG A 17 1.79 -4.52 7.27
CA ARG A 17 1.80 -3.31 8.12
C ARG A 17 3.22 -2.86 8.43
N ALA A 18 4.07 -3.80 8.81
CA ALA A 18 5.48 -3.49 9.09
C ALA A 18 6.19 -2.95 7.83
N ARG A 19 5.88 -3.51 6.66
CA ARG A 19 6.47 -3.02 5.40
C ARG A 19 5.99 -1.62 5.06
N VAL A 20 4.70 -1.33 5.25
CA VAL A 20 4.15 0.01 4.99
C VAL A 20 4.84 1.03 5.91
N GLU A 21 4.96 0.73 7.20
CA GLU A 21 5.65 1.62 8.14
C GLU A 21 7.11 1.87 7.73
N TYR A 22 7.80 0.81 7.33
CA TYR A 22 9.17 0.91 6.82
C TYR A 22 9.23 1.79 5.58
N ASN A 23 8.32 1.59 4.63
CA ASN A 23 8.28 2.37 3.38
C ASN A 23 7.99 3.85 3.66
N MET A 24 7.06 4.16 4.57
CA MET A 24 6.75 5.54 4.93
C MET A 24 7.96 6.25 5.54
N ALA A 25 8.74 5.53 6.34
CA ALA A 25 9.93 6.09 6.98
C ALA A 25 11.08 6.31 6.01
N ARG A 26 11.17 5.54 4.91
CA ARG A 26 12.31 5.62 3.97
C ARG A 26 12.04 6.40 2.69
N GLY A 27 10.89 7.08 2.59
CA GLY A 27 10.62 7.98 1.46
C GLY A 27 9.18 8.07 1.01
N ALA A 28 8.40 6.99 1.09
CA ALA A 28 7.00 7.02 0.63
C ALA A 28 6.15 8.01 1.43
N GLY A 29 6.54 8.31 2.67
CA GLY A 29 5.85 9.32 3.49
C GLY A 29 5.88 10.72 2.91
N GLU A 30 6.79 11.01 1.99
CA GLU A 30 6.82 12.29 1.29
C GLU A 30 5.69 12.40 0.25
N PHE A 31 5.12 11.27 -0.16
CA PHE A 31 4.09 11.21 -1.19
C PHE A 31 2.71 10.85 -0.62
N CYS A 32 2.63 10.61 0.69
CA CYS A 32 1.42 10.15 1.35
C CYS A 32 1.28 10.88 2.70
N SER A 33 0.22 11.67 2.86
CA SER A 33 0.02 12.46 4.08
C SER A 33 -0.62 11.68 5.21
N GLU A 34 -1.43 10.66 4.89
CA GLU A 34 -2.04 9.77 5.89
C GLU A 34 -2.44 8.45 5.22
N TRP A 35 -2.54 7.41 6.03
CA TRP A 35 -2.96 6.10 5.54
C TRP A 35 -3.55 5.28 6.66
N LYS A 36 -4.34 4.26 6.28
CA LYS A 36 -4.90 3.26 7.18
C LYS A 36 -4.83 1.89 6.52
N LEU A 37 -4.58 0.87 7.32
CA LEU A 37 -4.54 -0.51 6.87
C LEU A 37 -5.51 -1.33 7.71
N SER A 38 -6.42 -2.04 7.07
CA SER A 38 -7.39 -2.90 7.72
C SER A 38 -7.16 -4.37 7.35
N ASP A 39 -7.14 -5.22 8.36
CA ASP A 39 -7.09 -6.67 8.21
C ASP A 39 -8.53 -7.17 8.08
N LEU A 40 -8.86 -7.76 6.92
CA LEU A 40 -10.21 -8.26 6.65
C LEU A 40 -10.36 -9.75 6.98
N GLY A 41 -9.31 -10.38 7.52
CA GLY A 41 -9.29 -11.81 7.78
C GLY A 41 -8.81 -12.61 6.57
N ASN A 42 -8.37 -13.84 6.81
CA ASN A 42 -7.91 -14.76 5.76
C ASN A 42 -6.81 -14.18 4.87
N ASN A 43 -5.90 -13.40 5.46
CA ASN A 43 -4.80 -12.74 4.76
C ASN A 43 -5.26 -11.70 3.73
N GLU A 44 -6.52 -11.28 3.81
CA GLU A 44 -7.07 -10.22 2.97
C GLU A 44 -6.91 -8.87 3.67
N PHE A 45 -6.59 -7.84 2.91
CA PHE A 45 -6.39 -6.50 3.46
C PHE A 45 -6.99 -5.42 2.56
N VAL A 46 -7.26 -4.28 3.17
CA VAL A 46 -7.50 -3.04 2.44
C VAL A 46 -6.60 -1.95 3.03
N TRP A 47 -5.92 -1.23 2.16
CA TRP A 47 -5.11 -0.07 2.51
C TRP A 47 -5.71 1.16 1.84
N ILE A 48 -5.90 2.23 2.59
CA ILE A 48 -6.33 3.51 2.02
C ILE A 48 -5.33 4.58 2.41
N GLY A 49 -5.08 5.50 1.50
CA GLY A 49 -4.14 6.56 1.74
C GLY A 49 -4.49 7.83 1.00
N ASN A 50 -3.95 8.94 1.49
CA ASN A 50 -4.05 10.21 0.81
C ASN A 50 -2.71 10.51 0.14
N ILE A 51 -2.67 10.36 -1.18
CA ILE A 51 -1.46 10.52 -1.98
C ILE A 51 -1.35 11.97 -2.44
N THR A 52 -0.22 12.58 -2.13
CA THR A 52 0.05 13.98 -2.46
C THR A 52 0.89 14.13 -3.74
N ASP A 53 1.59 13.05 -4.15
CA ASP A 53 2.39 13.01 -5.38
C ASP A 53 2.18 11.65 -6.03
N MET A 54 1.21 11.59 -6.94
CA MET A 54 0.79 10.32 -7.54
C MET A 54 1.87 9.70 -8.42
N ASP A 55 2.60 10.52 -9.18
CA ASP A 55 3.65 10.03 -10.09
C ASP A 55 4.79 9.37 -9.30
N ASN A 56 5.25 10.02 -8.24
CA ASN A 56 6.32 9.47 -7.42
C ASN A 56 5.86 8.26 -6.60
N MET A 57 4.61 8.25 -6.13
CA MET A 57 4.06 7.08 -5.46
C MET A 57 3.98 5.89 -6.41
N GLY A 58 3.52 6.10 -7.65
CA GLY A 58 3.46 5.05 -8.66
C GLY A 58 4.85 4.49 -8.97
N ALA A 59 5.85 5.37 -9.12
CA ALA A 59 7.23 4.95 -9.34
C ALA A 59 7.77 4.14 -8.16
N PHE A 60 7.45 4.55 -6.93
CA PHE A 60 7.84 3.84 -5.71
C PHE A 60 7.25 2.43 -5.68
N LEU A 61 5.94 2.32 -5.91
CA LEU A 61 5.24 1.02 -5.87
C LEU A 61 5.70 0.07 -6.97
N SER A 62 6.14 0.59 -8.10
CA SER A 62 6.62 -0.23 -9.23
C SER A 62 8.13 -0.42 -9.24
N SER A 63 8.84 0.05 -8.21
CA SER A 63 10.28 -0.15 -8.11
C SER A 63 10.62 -1.64 -8.00
N ASP A 64 11.81 -2.02 -8.49
CA ASP A 64 12.26 -3.41 -8.46
C ASP A 64 12.23 -3.99 -7.04
N GLU A 65 12.61 -3.19 -6.05
CA GLU A 65 12.62 -3.60 -4.64
C GLU A 65 11.21 -3.94 -4.15
N GLU A 66 10.21 -3.09 -4.46
CA GLU A 66 8.85 -3.33 -4.02
C GLU A 66 8.20 -4.49 -4.77
N VAL A 67 8.44 -4.61 -6.06
CA VAL A 67 7.94 -5.73 -6.85
C VAL A 67 8.50 -7.06 -6.33
N LYS A 68 9.80 -7.08 -6.00
CA LYS A 68 10.42 -8.27 -5.41
C LYS A 68 9.84 -8.60 -4.05
N TRP A 69 9.64 -7.59 -3.20
CA TRP A 69 9.05 -7.80 -1.88
C TRP A 69 7.65 -8.38 -1.99
N ASP A 70 6.83 -7.83 -2.90
CA ASP A 70 5.47 -8.33 -3.14
C ASP A 70 5.49 -9.80 -3.54
N LYS A 71 6.37 -10.15 -4.46
CA LYS A 71 6.52 -11.52 -4.93
C LYS A 71 6.97 -12.46 -3.82
N ASP A 72 7.97 -12.06 -3.04
CA ASP A 72 8.54 -12.87 -1.98
C ASP A 72 7.53 -13.13 -0.84
N ASN A 73 6.58 -12.22 -0.65
CA ASN A 73 5.57 -12.33 0.41
C ASN A 73 4.21 -12.75 -0.09
N GLY A 74 4.06 -13.04 -1.38
CA GLY A 74 2.79 -13.41 -1.98
C GLY A 74 1.74 -12.30 -1.85
N CYS A 75 2.18 -11.04 -2.02
CA CYS A 75 1.31 -9.88 -1.95
C CYS A 75 0.74 -9.58 -3.33
N ILE A 76 -0.57 -9.79 -3.49
CA ILE A 76 -1.29 -9.59 -4.75
C ILE A 76 -2.40 -8.59 -4.48
N TYR A 77 -2.46 -7.51 -5.26
CA TYR A 77 -3.43 -6.46 -5.01
C TYR A 77 -3.84 -5.72 -6.29
N LYS A 78 -4.94 -4.99 -6.16
CA LYS A 78 -5.41 -4.03 -7.17
C LYS A 78 -5.43 -2.64 -6.53
N ILE A 79 -5.13 -1.63 -7.33
CA ILE A 79 -5.12 -0.23 -6.90
C ILE A 79 -6.35 0.46 -7.50
N TYR A 80 -7.09 1.16 -6.66
CA TYR A 80 -8.27 1.93 -7.05
C TYR A 80 -8.04 3.38 -6.71
N MET A 81 -8.45 4.27 -7.61
CA MET A 81 -8.49 5.70 -7.32
C MET A 81 -9.85 6.06 -6.76
N MET A 82 -9.87 6.90 -5.72
CA MET A 82 -11.10 7.30 -5.05
C MET A 82 -11.31 8.79 -5.18
N SER A 83 -12.57 9.19 -5.35
CA SER A 83 -12.99 10.59 -5.28
C SER A 83 -13.99 10.74 -4.17
N GLU A 84 -13.82 11.79 -3.36
CA GLU A 84 -14.75 12.09 -2.30
C GLU A 84 -16.01 12.74 -2.88
N MET A 85 -17.17 12.21 -2.51
CA MET A 85 -18.45 12.81 -2.85
C MET A 85 -18.87 13.71 -1.70
N SER A 86 -19.09 14.96 -2.00
CA SER A 86 -19.47 15.93 -0.97
C SER A 86 -20.74 16.68 -1.34
#